data_046a93bac018e2612f913e9e0bc03669
#
_entry.id   046a93bac018e2612f913e9e0bc03669
#
_cell.length_a   1.000
_cell.length_b   1.000
_cell.length_c   1.000
_cell.angle_alpha   90.00
_cell.angle_beta   90.00
_cell.angle_gamma   90.00
#
_symmetry.space_group_name_H-M   'P 1'
#
loop_
_entity.id
_entity.type
_entity.pdbx_description
1 polymer ?
#
loop_
_entity_poly.entity_id
_entity_poly.type
_entity_poly.pdbx_seq_one_letter_code
_entity_poly.pdbx_strand_id
1 'polypeptide(L)'
;MSAADALLQDLLSGDATRIHASACRVAVTFDPGLLDALAPHADRIERACAGVTLGGALLANQVHLQSALKRLRYWQAQAGCLCALTPTYLFFDPRRLIEQGQMQLLSVGDADDGWGECHHVACTQCGQHWQVTDREYHYPWWEWKVA
;
A
#
# COMPACT_ATOMS: atom_id res chain seq x y z
N MET A 1 -6.67 -11.58 20.97
CA MET A 1 -5.99 -10.46 20.27
C MET A 1 -6.43 -10.46 18.81
N SER A 2 -6.90 -9.33 18.32
CA SER A 2 -7.28 -9.19 16.91
C SER A 2 -6.04 -9.00 16.02
N ALA A 3 -6.23 -9.12 14.69
CA ALA A 3 -5.17 -8.81 13.74
C ALA A 3 -4.70 -7.35 13.85
N ALA A 4 -5.63 -6.43 14.08
CA ALA A 4 -5.30 -5.01 14.28
C ALA A 4 -4.46 -4.80 15.56
N ASP A 5 -4.81 -5.46 16.65
CA ASP A 5 -4.04 -5.38 17.89
C ASP A 5 -2.62 -5.90 17.71
N ALA A 6 -2.47 -7.02 17.00
CA ALA A 6 -1.15 -7.59 16.72
C ALA A 6 -0.29 -6.65 15.85
N LEU A 7 -0.89 -6.03 14.83
CA LEU A 7 -0.19 -5.06 13.98
C LEU A 7 0.22 -3.81 14.76
N LEU A 8 -0.68 -3.29 15.61
CA LEU A 8 -0.38 -2.12 16.43
C LEU A 8 0.75 -2.42 17.40
N GLN A 9 0.71 -3.58 18.05
CA GLN A 9 1.76 -4.01 18.96
C GLN A 9 3.12 -4.07 18.27
N ASP A 10 3.17 -4.61 17.04
CA ASP A 10 4.40 -4.68 16.26
C ASP A 10 4.90 -3.29 15.84
N LEU A 11 4.00 -2.41 15.41
CA LEU A 11 4.35 -1.04 15.00
C LEU A 11 4.87 -0.21 16.18
N LEU A 12 4.47 -0.52 17.41
CA LEU A 12 4.91 0.17 18.62
C LEU A 12 6.09 -0.51 19.33
N SER A 13 6.58 -1.63 18.77
CA SER A 13 7.55 -2.50 19.45
C SER A 13 8.97 -1.94 19.57
N GLY A 14 9.34 -0.98 18.71
CA GLY A 14 10.72 -0.52 18.59
C GLY A 14 11.64 -1.50 17.85
N ASP A 15 11.12 -2.64 17.41
CA ASP A 15 11.87 -3.67 16.69
C ASP A 15 11.76 -3.44 15.17
N ALA A 16 12.89 -3.21 14.51
CA ALA A 16 12.92 -2.85 13.08
C ALA A 16 12.27 -3.92 12.19
N THR A 17 12.48 -5.19 12.46
CA THR A 17 11.91 -6.29 11.67
C THR A 17 10.39 -6.37 11.83
N ARG A 18 9.90 -6.24 13.06
CA ARG A 18 8.45 -6.25 13.34
C ARG A 18 7.75 -5.04 12.74
N ILE A 19 8.36 -3.86 12.88
CA ILE A 19 7.84 -2.61 12.29
C ILE A 19 7.75 -2.75 10.77
N HIS A 20 8.82 -3.22 10.13
CA HIS A 20 8.87 -3.38 8.67
C HIS A 20 7.75 -4.31 8.17
N ALA A 21 7.63 -5.49 8.74
CA ALA A 21 6.61 -6.47 8.33
C ALA A 21 5.20 -5.92 8.47
N SER A 22 4.90 -5.27 9.59
CA SER A 22 3.58 -4.68 9.84
C SER A 22 3.31 -3.47 8.96
N ALA A 23 4.30 -2.62 8.72
CA ALA A 23 4.18 -1.48 7.82
C ALA A 23 3.85 -1.91 6.39
N CYS A 24 4.53 -2.94 5.87
CA CYS A 24 4.25 -3.50 4.55
C CYS A 24 2.80 -3.99 4.43
N ARG A 25 2.29 -4.62 5.47
CA ARG A 25 0.90 -5.11 5.47
C ARG A 25 -0.11 -3.95 5.50
N VAL A 26 0.11 -2.94 6.34
CA VAL A 26 -0.78 -1.79 6.44
C VAL A 26 -0.75 -0.95 5.16
N ALA A 27 0.42 -0.81 4.55
CA ALA A 27 0.59 0.01 3.35
C ALA A 27 -0.27 -0.42 2.16
N VAL A 28 -0.69 -1.69 2.10
CA VAL A 28 -1.49 -2.23 1.00
C VAL A 28 -2.90 -2.67 1.39
N THR A 29 -3.31 -2.46 2.65
CA THR A 29 -4.62 -2.94 3.10
C THR A 29 -5.78 -2.11 2.54
N PHE A 30 -6.88 -2.80 2.21
CA PHE A 30 -8.18 -2.21 1.91
C PHE A 30 -9.22 -2.61 2.96
N ASP A 31 -8.80 -3.27 4.05
CA ASP A 31 -9.70 -3.75 5.09
C ASP A 31 -10.17 -2.59 5.98
N PRO A 32 -11.45 -2.21 5.92
CA PRO A 32 -11.98 -1.12 6.75
C PRO A 32 -11.81 -1.34 8.24
N GLY A 33 -11.93 -2.59 8.70
CA GLY A 33 -11.77 -2.92 10.12
C GLY A 33 -10.37 -2.66 10.63
N LEU A 34 -9.35 -3.03 9.85
CA LEU A 34 -7.95 -2.73 10.20
C LEU A 34 -7.69 -1.23 10.18
N LEU A 35 -8.19 -0.54 9.16
CA LEU A 35 -7.98 0.91 9.02
C LEU A 35 -8.67 1.69 10.14
N ASP A 36 -9.91 1.34 10.48
CA ASP A 36 -10.64 1.98 11.59
C ASP A 36 -9.92 1.77 12.93
N ALA A 37 -9.35 0.59 13.14
CA ALA A 37 -8.67 0.28 14.38
C ALA A 37 -7.29 0.97 14.50
N LEU A 38 -6.56 1.11 13.39
CA LEU A 38 -5.19 1.61 13.38
C LEU A 38 -5.08 3.12 13.15
N ALA A 39 -5.98 3.71 12.37
CA ALA A 39 -5.90 5.12 11.99
C ALA A 39 -5.81 6.09 13.19
N PRO A 40 -6.54 5.90 14.30
CA PRO A 40 -6.42 6.78 15.47
C PRO A 40 -5.04 6.78 16.11
N HIS A 41 -4.22 5.78 15.81
CA HIS A 41 -2.88 5.60 16.40
C HIS A 41 -1.75 6.09 15.48
N ALA A 42 -2.04 6.72 14.34
CA ALA A 42 -1.01 7.11 13.36
C ALA A 42 0.09 7.97 13.98
N ASP A 43 -0.25 9.00 14.75
CA ASP A 43 0.74 9.88 15.39
C ASP A 43 1.57 9.13 16.45
N ARG A 44 0.93 8.26 17.21
CA ARG A 44 1.60 7.42 18.20
C ARG A 44 2.60 6.47 17.55
N ILE A 45 2.21 5.85 16.45
CA ILE A 45 3.08 4.96 15.66
C ILE A 45 4.29 5.75 15.13
N GLU A 46 4.05 6.92 14.55
CA GLU A 46 5.12 7.77 14.04
C GLU A 46 6.14 8.13 15.11
N ARG A 47 5.67 8.54 16.29
CA ARG A 47 6.56 8.86 17.43
C ARG A 47 7.33 7.64 17.92
N ALA A 48 6.68 6.50 18.02
CA ALA A 48 7.33 5.26 18.46
C ALA A 48 8.42 4.78 17.48
N CYS A 49 8.28 5.06 16.20
CA CYS A 49 9.22 4.63 15.16
C CYS A 49 10.31 5.66 14.86
N ALA A 50 10.22 6.88 15.36
CA ALA A 50 11.07 8.01 14.96
C ALA A 50 12.57 7.76 15.21
N GLY A 51 12.93 7.00 16.24
CA GLY A 51 14.32 6.69 16.57
C GLY A 51 14.81 5.34 16.05
N VAL A 52 13.99 4.62 15.27
CA VAL A 52 14.31 3.27 14.80
C VAL A 52 14.88 3.31 13.40
N THR A 53 16.06 2.72 13.20
CA THR A 53 16.65 2.54 11.88
C THR A 53 16.10 1.27 11.25
N LEU A 54 15.32 1.40 10.16
CA LEU A 54 14.65 0.27 9.53
C LEU A 54 15.50 -0.45 8.49
N GLY A 55 16.54 0.20 7.95
CA GLY A 55 17.44 -0.40 6.98
C GLY A 55 16.86 -0.41 5.56
N GLY A 56 17.25 -1.42 4.78
CA GLY A 56 16.85 -1.60 3.38
C GLY A 56 18.06 -1.47 2.45
N ALA A 57 18.15 -2.36 1.44
CA ALA A 57 19.26 -2.41 0.50
C ALA A 57 19.04 -1.58 -0.76
N LEU A 58 18.03 -1.94 -1.56
CA LEU A 58 17.74 -1.27 -2.83
C LEU A 58 16.67 -0.17 -2.66
N LEU A 59 15.81 -0.34 -1.69
CA LEU A 59 14.80 0.64 -1.29
C LEU A 59 14.82 0.73 0.24
N ALA A 60 14.82 1.95 0.76
CA ALA A 60 14.79 2.15 2.20
C ALA A 60 13.48 1.62 2.80
N ASN A 61 13.56 0.80 3.85
CA ASN A 61 12.37 0.23 4.51
C ASN A 61 11.48 1.31 5.11
N GLN A 62 12.00 2.50 5.37
CA GLN A 62 11.23 3.67 5.81
C GLN A 62 10.08 4.02 4.85
N VAL A 63 10.23 3.73 3.56
CA VAL A 63 9.20 3.98 2.54
C VAL A 63 7.91 3.23 2.86
N HIS A 64 8.00 1.99 3.35
CA HIS A 64 6.84 1.18 3.73
C HIS A 64 6.11 1.79 4.93
N LEU A 65 6.85 2.24 5.93
CA LEU A 65 6.27 2.90 7.09
C LEU A 65 5.59 4.23 6.71
N GLN A 66 6.23 5.04 5.89
CA GLN A 66 5.66 6.30 5.40
C GLN A 66 4.36 6.08 4.63
N SER A 67 4.33 5.06 3.77
CA SER A 67 3.12 4.69 3.02
C SER A 67 2.02 4.18 3.93
N ALA A 68 2.36 3.40 4.95
CA ALA A 68 1.40 2.94 5.95
C ALA A 68 0.77 4.11 6.71
N LEU A 69 1.58 5.03 7.21
CA LEU A 69 1.10 6.22 7.93
C LEU A 69 0.24 7.12 7.04
N LYS A 70 0.66 7.33 5.81
CA LYS A 70 -0.10 8.09 4.81
C LYS A 70 -1.48 7.47 4.59
N ARG A 71 -1.55 6.16 4.49
CA ARG A 71 -2.79 5.43 4.28
C ARG A 71 -3.72 5.55 5.49
N LEU A 72 -3.21 5.42 6.70
CA LEU A 72 -3.99 5.60 7.92
C LEU A 72 -4.55 7.03 8.04
N ARG A 73 -3.75 8.03 7.73
CA ARG A 73 -4.18 9.44 7.78
C ARG A 73 -5.19 9.78 6.69
N TYR A 74 -5.01 9.23 5.49
CA TYR A 74 -5.95 9.37 4.38
C TYR A 74 -7.32 8.79 4.76
N TRP A 75 -7.32 7.61 5.36
CA TRP A 75 -8.54 6.95 5.84
C TRP A 75 -9.23 7.76 6.94
N GLN A 76 -8.49 8.19 7.93
CA GLN A 76 -9.02 8.98 9.05
C GLN A 76 -9.62 10.30 8.61
N ALA A 77 -9.00 10.96 7.64
CA ALA A 77 -9.49 12.20 7.07
C ALA A 77 -10.67 12.01 6.12
N GLN A 78 -11.02 10.77 5.78
CA GLN A 78 -12.04 10.46 4.77
C GLN A 78 -11.80 11.22 3.46
N ALA A 79 -10.52 11.22 3.03
CA ALA A 79 -10.06 12.05 1.92
C ALA A 79 -10.52 11.55 0.54
N GLY A 80 -11.00 10.30 0.44
CA GLY A 80 -11.49 9.73 -0.80
C GLY A 80 -11.32 8.22 -0.86
N CYS A 81 -11.44 7.65 -2.05
CA CYS A 81 -11.23 6.21 -2.24
C CYS A 81 -9.76 5.86 -2.10
N LEU A 82 -9.47 4.76 -1.41
CA LEU A 82 -8.10 4.27 -1.20
C LEU A 82 -7.35 3.99 -2.51
N CYS A 83 -8.04 3.72 -3.61
CA CYS A 83 -7.39 3.48 -4.89
C CYS A 83 -6.56 4.68 -5.35
N ALA A 84 -6.89 5.89 -4.90
CA ALA A 84 -6.12 7.09 -5.22
C ALA A 84 -4.69 7.05 -4.67
N LEU A 85 -4.39 6.20 -3.71
CA LEU A 85 -3.05 6.03 -3.14
C LEU A 85 -2.19 5.04 -3.92
N THR A 86 -2.74 4.27 -4.84
CA THR A 86 -1.98 3.25 -5.58
C THR A 86 -0.78 3.82 -6.34
N PRO A 87 -0.84 5.00 -6.98
CA PRO A 87 0.34 5.57 -7.63
C PRO A 87 1.46 6.00 -6.68
N THR A 88 1.18 6.11 -5.40
CA THR A 88 2.13 6.64 -4.40
C THR A 88 2.97 5.57 -3.73
N TYR A 89 2.77 4.31 -4.09
CA TYR A 89 3.50 3.18 -3.50
C TYR A 89 3.70 2.09 -4.56
N LEU A 90 4.92 1.59 -4.71
CA LEU A 90 5.31 0.76 -5.86
C LEU A 90 4.82 -0.70 -5.82
N PHE A 91 4.26 -1.14 -4.71
CA PHE A 91 4.03 -2.56 -4.45
C PHE A 91 2.56 -2.97 -4.48
N PHE A 92 1.69 -2.19 -5.12
CA PHE A 92 0.32 -2.60 -5.39
C PHE A 92 0.26 -3.49 -6.63
N ASP A 93 0.30 -4.81 -6.42
CA ASP A 93 0.15 -5.79 -7.50
C ASP A 93 -1.32 -5.85 -7.93
N PRO A 94 -1.67 -5.49 -9.18
CA PRO A 94 -3.06 -5.47 -9.63
C PRO A 94 -3.70 -6.86 -9.59
N ARG A 95 -2.93 -7.93 -9.78
CA ARG A 95 -3.45 -9.31 -9.74
C ARG A 95 -3.98 -9.66 -8.35
N ARG A 96 -3.30 -9.22 -7.30
CA ARG A 96 -3.77 -9.40 -5.91
C ARG A 96 -5.02 -8.61 -5.62
N LEU A 97 -5.09 -7.38 -6.09
CA LEU A 97 -6.27 -6.52 -5.89
C LEU A 97 -7.49 -7.05 -6.64
N ILE A 98 -7.29 -7.63 -7.83
CA ILE A 98 -8.34 -8.32 -8.57
C ILE A 98 -8.83 -9.54 -7.79
N GLU A 99 -7.92 -10.36 -7.30
CA GLU A 99 -8.21 -11.56 -6.52
C GLU A 99 -8.98 -11.23 -5.23
N GLN A 100 -8.63 -10.13 -4.58
CA GLN A 100 -9.29 -9.64 -3.36
C GLN A 100 -10.62 -8.93 -3.62
N GLY A 101 -11.01 -8.72 -4.87
CA GLY A 101 -12.24 -8.02 -5.23
C GLY A 101 -12.16 -6.49 -5.14
N GLN A 102 -10.97 -5.92 -4.98
CA GLN A 102 -10.78 -4.46 -4.93
C GLN A 102 -10.73 -3.82 -6.30
N MET A 103 -10.27 -4.56 -7.30
CA MET A 103 -10.20 -4.14 -8.68
C MET A 103 -10.87 -5.17 -9.59
N GLN A 104 -11.51 -4.67 -10.65
CA GLN A 104 -12.06 -5.50 -11.72
C GLN A 104 -11.13 -5.43 -12.92
N LEU A 105 -10.71 -6.59 -13.43
CA LEU A 105 -9.91 -6.64 -14.66
C LEU A 105 -10.79 -6.32 -15.88
N LEU A 106 -10.34 -5.36 -16.69
CA LEU A 106 -11.01 -4.99 -17.93
C LEU A 106 -10.29 -5.59 -19.15
N SER A 107 -8.96 -5.48 -19.20
CA SER A 107 -8.13 -6.06 -20.27
C SER A 107 -6.68 -6.13 -19.85
N VAL A 108 -5.92 -6.95 -20.57
CA VAL A 108 -4.46 -7.08 -20.42
C VAL A 108 -3.85 -6.92 -21.81
N GLY A 109 -2.76 -6.18 -21.91
CA GLY A 109 -2.05 -5.97 -23.16
C GLY A 109 -0.64 -5.45 -22.91
N ASP A 110 -0.01 -4.97 -23.97
CA ASP A 110 1.30 -4.35 -23.87
C ASP A 110 1.18 -2.90 -23.40
N ALA A 111 2.17 -2.41 -22.67
CA ALA A 111 2.26 -1.01 -22.31
C ALA A 111 2.44 -0.15 -23.57
N ASP A 112 1.98 1.11 -23.53
CA ASP A 112 2.05 2.05 -24.67
C ASP A 112 3.48 2.26 -25.19
N ASP A 113 4.47 2.18 -24.28
CA ASP A 113 5.89 2.31 -24.61
C ASP A 113 6.52 0.98 -25.10
N GLY A 114 5.75 -0.12 -25.13
CA GLY A 114 6.22 -1.44 -25.50
C GLY A 114 7.04 -2.18 -24.41
N TRP A 115 7.17 -1.58 -23.24
CA TRP A 115 7.93 -2.17 -22.12
C TRP A 115 7.01 -2.58 -20.99
N GLY A 116 6.84 -3.89 -20.83
CA GLY A 116 6.04 -4.48 -19.77
C GLY A 116 4.59 -4.75 -20.16
N GLU A 117 3.93 -5.55 -19.34
CA GLU A 117 2.52 -5.89 -19.48
C GLU A 117 1.67 -4.85 -18.76
N CYS A 118 0.60 -4.40 -19.40
CA CYS A 118 -0.32 -3.43 -18.85
C CYS A 118 -1.66 -4.07 -18.53
N HIS A 119 -2.10 -3.95 -17.29
CA HIS A 119 -3.44 -4.33 -16.84
C HIS A 119 -4.33 -3.08 -16.83
N HIS A 120 -5.46 -3.16 -17.51
CA HIS A 120 -6.51 -2.16 -17.39
C HIS A 120 -7.51 -2.65 -16.37
N VAL A 121 -7.70 -1.89 -15.31
CA VAL A 121 -8.57 -2.27 -14.19
C VAL A 121 -9.50 -1.13 -13.79
N ALA A 122 -10.61 -1.46 -13.14
CA ALA A 122 -11.52 -0.48 -12.56
C ALA A 122 -11.64 -0.74 -11.05
N CYS A 123 -11.59 0.31 -10.25
CA CYS A 123 -11.83 0.22 -8.83
C CYS A 123 -13.28 -0.19 -8.56
N THR A 124 -13.48 -1.24 -7.79
CA THR A 124 -14.83 -1.73 -7.47
C THR A 124 -15.61 -0.82 -6.52
N GLN A 125 -14.92 0.10 -5.84
CA GLN A 125 -15.55 1.04 -4.90
C GLN A 125 -15.96 2.35 -5.55
N CYS A 126 -15.10 2.98 -6.36
CA CYS A 126 -15.35 4.29 -6.94
C CYS A 126 -15.49 4.30 -8.47
N GLY A 127 -15.17 3.19 -9.13
CA GLY A 127 -15.25 3.06 -10.59
C GLY A 127 -14.07 3.69 -11.36
N GLN A 128 -13.08 4.25 -10.68
CA GLN A 128 -11.92 4.83 -11.35
C GLN A 128 -11.18 3.76 -12.16
N HIS A 129 -10.89 4.06 -13.43
CA HIS A 129 -10.11 3.20 -14.30
C HIS A 129 -8.62 3.50 -14.15
N TRP A 130 -7.82 2.45 -14.16
CA TRP A 130 -6.36 2.53 -14.01
C TRP A 130 -5.65 1.71 -15.08
N GLN A 131 -4.53 2.21 -15.54
CA GLN A 131 -3.54 1.46 -16.31
C GLN A 131 -2.39 1.10 -15.37
N VAL A 132 -2.13 -0.19 -15.22
CA VAL A 132 -1.13 -0.69 -14.29
C VAL A 132 -0.09 -1.48 -15.05
N THR A 133 1.11 -0.95 -15.13
CA THR A 133 2.19 -1.52 -15.92
C THR A 133 3.22 -2.21 -15.04
N ASP A 134 3.57 -3.45 -15.41
CA ASP A 134 4.67 -4.18 -14.81
C ASP A 134 5.99 -3.52 -15.18
N ARG A 135 6.75 -3.13 -14.19
CA ARG A 135 8.05 -2.46 -14.37
C ARG A 135 9.13 -3.21 -13.60
N GLU A 136 10.35 -3.05 -14.07
CA GLU A 136 11.54 -3.57 -13.41
C GLU A 136 12.65 -2.52 -13.47
N TYR A 137 13.25 -2.24 -12.32
CA TYR A 137 14.43 -1.39 -12.22
C TYR A 137 15.52 -2.16 -11.48
N HIS A 138 15.69 -2.01 -10.19
CA HIS A 138 16.52 -2.88 -9.35
C HIS A 138 15.68 -3.93 -8.62
N TYR A 139 14.37 -3.83 -8.74
CA TYR A 139 13.35 -4.68 -8.16
C TYR A 139 12.08 -4.58 -9.01
N PRO A 140 11.20 -5.60 -9.01
CA PRO A 140 9.90 -5.50 -9.68
C PRO A 140 9.01 -4.49 -8.97
N TRP A 141 8.28 -3.69 -9.75
CA TRP A 141 7.32 -2.73 -9.22
C TRP A 141 6.19 -2.50 -10.21
N TRP A 142 5.13 -1.85 -9.77
CA TRP A 142 3.95 -1.58 -10.57
C TRP A 142 3.71 -0.08 -10.71
N GLU A 143 3.56 0.38 -11.95
CA GLU A 143 3.27 1.78 -12.27
C GLU A 143 1.77 1.94 -12.49
N TRP A 144 1.13 2.70 -11.63
CA TRP A 144 -0.29 3.01 -11.70
C TRP A 144 -0.50 4.38 -12.31
N LYS A 145 -1.32 4.45 -13.38
CA LYS A 145 -1.71 5.70 -14.04
C LYS A 145 -3.22 5.72 -14.22
N VAL A 146 -3.83 6.90 -14.07
CA VAL A 146 -5.23 7.09 -14.41
C VAL A 146 -5.41 6.84 -15.92
N ALA A 147 -6.39 5.98 -16.21
CA ALA A 147 -6.69 5.63 -17.59
C ALA A 147 -7.60 6.70 -18.26
#